data_855ddf0c27ce3556b9d55dacd6f1e8a6
#
_entry.id   855ddf0c27ce3556b9d55dacd6f1e8a6
#
_cell.length_a   1.000
_cell.length_b   1.000
_cell.length_c   1.000
_cell.angle_alpha   90.00
_cell.angle_beta   90.00
_cell.angle_gamma   90.00
#
_symmetry.space_group_name_H-M   'P 1'
#
loop_
_entity.id
_entity.type
_entity.pdbx_description
1 polymer ?
#
loop_
_entity_poly.entity_id
_entity_poly.type
_entity_poly.pdbx_seq_one_letter_code
_entity_poly.pdbx_strand_id
1 'polypeptide(L)'
;MRNVKIAAIQMQCSTNLQANLEKAEKMVRQAAGDGAQIILLPELFEREYFCQQRRYDFYHLAKPVEENDAVQMGMRLAKELNVVLPVSFYEQDVNTLYNSIACIDADGTLLGVYRKTHIPDDHYYQEKFYFTPGNTGFKVFDTHFGKIGIGICWDQWFPEAARCMALMGAEILLYPTAIGSEPILECDSMPHWRRCMQGHAAANLMPVIAANRIGREEVTPSPENGGQSSALVFYGSSFMTDETGELKACASRDQE
;
A
#
# COMPACT_ATOMS: atom_id res chain seq x y z
N MET A 1 14.12 -8.97 23.92
CA MET A 1 13.40 -8.92 22.62
C MET A 1 12.16 -8.07 22.83
N ARG A 2 11.89 -7.15 21.92
CA ARG A 2 10.67 -6.33 21.92
C ARG A 2 9.60 -7.07 21.12
N ASN A 3 8.42 -7.28 21.69
CA ASN A 3 7.29 -7.86 20.98
C ASN A 3 6.44 -6.72 20.41
N VAL A 4 6.25 -6.70 19.10
CA VAL A 4 5.40 -5.73 18.39
C VAL A 4 4.30 -6.48 17.68
N LYS A 5 3.05 -6.12 17.95
CA LYS A 5 1.90 -6.68 17.23
C LYS A 5 1.60 -5.83 16.00
N ILE A 6 1.45 -6.49 14.87
CA ILE A 6 1.25 -5.84 13.56
C ILE A 6 -0.07 -6.30 12.97
N ALA A 7 -0.77 -5.39 12.27
CA ALA A 7 -1.96 -5.71 11.50
C ALA A 7 -1.78 -5.29 10.03
N ALA A 8 -2.20 -6.15 9.12
CA ALA A 8 -2.42 -5.82 7.72
C ALA A 8 -3.92 -5.73 7.47
N ILE A 9 -4.36 -4.59 7.00
CA ILE A 9 -5.77 -4.36 6.63
C ILE A 9 -5.98 -4.84 5.19
N GLN A 10 -7.04 -5.60 4.99
CA GLN A 10 -7.52 -6.00 3.68
C GLN A 10 -8.92 -5.44 3.48
N MET A 11 -9.13 -4.64 2.43
CA MET A 11 -10.41 -3.98 2.22
C MET A 11 -10.75 -3.82 0.74
N GLN A 12 -12.04 -3.80 0.44
CA GLN A 12 -12.57 -3.39 -0.84
C GLN A 12 -12.68 -1.86 -0.86
N CYS A 13 -12.27 -1.25 -1.97
CA CYS A 13 -12.37 0.18 -2.19
C CYS A 13 -13.48 0.51 -3.20
N SER A 14 -14.03 1.70 -3.08
CA SER A 14 -15.08 2.24 -3.96
C SER A 14 -14.66 3.59 -4.54
N THR A 15 -15.49 4.14 -5.43
CA THR A 15 -15.31 5.50 -5.97
C THR A 15 -15.51 6.59 -4.90
N ASN A 16 -16.17 6.28 -3.79
CA ASN A 16 -16.53 7.24 -2.75
C ASN A 16 -15.41 7.36 -1.72
N LEU A 17 -14.68 8.47 -1.76
CA LEU A 17 -13.59 8.81 -0.83
C LEU A 17 -14.03 8.67 0.64
N GLN A 18 -15.14 9.31 1.00
CA GLN A 18 -15.56 9.36 2.40
C GLN A 18 -15.92 7.97 2.94
N ALA A 19 -16.61 7.15 2.15
CA ALA A 19 -16.95 5.78 2.53
C ALA A 19 -15.69 4.91 2.72
N ASN A 20 -14.66 5.10 1.88
CA ASN A 20 -13.41 4.37 2.03
C ASN A 20 -12.63 4.82 3.28
N LEU A 21 -12.59 6.12 3.55
CA LEU A 21 -11.94 6.65 4.77
C LEU A 21 -12.63 6.17 6.03
N GLU A 22 -13.96 6.22 6.09
CA GLU A 22 -14.75 5.72 7.23
C GLU A 22 -14.53 4.22 7.47
N LYS A 23 -14.50 3.43 6.38
CA LYS A 23 -14.19 2.00 6.46
C LYS A 23 -12.78 1.78 6.98
N ALA A 24 -11.77 2.46 6.41
CA ALA A 24 -10.39 2.36 6.85
C ALA A 24 -10.22 2.75 8.33
N GLU A 25 -10.83 3.85 8.77
CA GLU A 25 -10.82 4.27 10.17
C GLU A 25 -11.40 3.19 11.08
N LYS A 26 -12.57 2.63 10.72
CA LYS A 26 -13.19 1.55 11.50
C LYS A 26 -12.25 0.35 11.66
N MET A 27 -11.61 -0.09 10.57
CA MET A 27 -10.70 -1.23 10.59
C MET A 27 -9.42 -0.95 11.37
N VAL A 28 -8.86 0.27 11.25
CA VAL A 28 -7.69 0.72 12.04
C VAL A 28 -8.03 0.72 13.54
N ARG A 29 -9.21 1.23 13.93
CA ARG A 29 -9.67 1.22 15.32
C ARG A 29 -9.84 -0.19 15.86
N GLN A 30 -10.38 -1.09 15.05
CA GLN A 30 -10.50 -2.50 15.42
C GLN A 30 -9.12 -3.14 15.63
N ALA A 31 -8.20 -2.99 14.68
CA ALA A 31 -6.85 -3.53 14.79
C ALA A 31 -6.10 -2.99 16.02
N ALA A 32 -6.21 -1.68 16.30
CA ALA A 32 -5.65 -1.07 17.49
C ALA A 32 -6.29 -1.61 18.79
N GLY A 33 -7.63 -1.79 18.80
CA GLY A 33 -8.37 -2.41 19.90
C GLY A 33 -7.93 -3.85 20.17
N ASP A 34 -7.54 -4.58 19.12
CA ASP A 34 -6.95 -5.91 19.20
C ASP A 34 -5.46 -5.87 19.61
N GLY A 35 -4.90 -4.69 19.85
CA GLY A 35 -3.55 -4.47 20.35
C GLY A 35 -2.48 -4.31 19.28
N ALA A 36 -2.83 -4.09 18.01
CA ALA A 36 -1.85 -3.78 16.98
C ALA A 36 -1.16 -2.43 17.25
N GLN A 37 0.14 -2.39 17.03
CA GLN A 37 1.01 -1.23 17.23
C GLN A 37 1.51 -0.63 15.93
N ILE A 38 1.62 -1.46 14.88
CA ILE A 38 1.88 -1.04 13.50
C ILE A 38 0.72 -1.57 12.66
N ILE A 39 0.07 -0.69 11.89
CA ILE A 39 -1.11 -1.05 11.08
C ILE A 39 -0.86 -0.62 9.64
N LEU A 40 -0.95 -1.56 8.71
CA LEU A 40 -0.72 -1.33 7.28
C LEU A 40 -2.04 -1.36 6.52
N LEU A 41 -2.36 -0.27 5.84
CA LEU A 41 -3.47 -0.14 4.90
C LEU A 41 -3.02 -0.50 3.48
N PRO A 42 -3.93 -0.88 2.55
CA PRO A 42 -3.58 -1.12 1.15
C PRO A 42 -3.11 0.15 0.41
N GLU A 43 -2.47 -0.05 -0.74
CA GLU A 43 -2.08 1.03 -1.65
C GLU A 43 -3.30 1.79 -2.17
N LEU A 44 -3.24 3.14 -2.17
CA LEU A 44 -4.25 4.07 -2.72
C LEU A 44 -5.69 3.75 -2.27
N PHE A 45 -5.87 3.28 -1.04
CA PHE A 45 -7.13 2.75 -0.50
C PHE A 45 -8.26 3.79 -0.43
N GLU A 46 -7.93 5.06 -0.53
CA GLU A 46 -8.90 6.15 -0.47
C GLU A 46 -9.87 6.16 -1.66
N ARG A 47 -9.55 5.44 -2.74
CA ARG A 47 -10.37 5.36 -3.96
C ARG A 47 -10.31 3.98 -4.59
N GLU A 48 -11.20 3.74 -5.57
CA GLU A 48 -10.97 2.66 -6.54
C GLU A 48 -9.61 2.81 -7.21
N TYR A 49 -9.07 1.73 -7.77
CA TYR A 49 -7.78 1.76 -8.47
C TYR A 49 -7.93 2.42 -9.84
N PHE A 50 -7.90 3.74 -9.83
CA PHE A 50 -8.14 4.57 -11.01
C PHE A 50 -7.10 4.40 -12.12
N CYS A 51 -5.95 3.78 -11.83
CA CYS A 51 -4.88 3.55 -12.81
C CYS A 51 -5.22 2.47 -13.85
N GLN A 52 -6.39 1.85 -13.77
CA GLN A 52 -6.90 0.97 -14.83
C GLN A 52 -7.23 1.72 -16.14
N GLN A 53 -7.35 3.03 -16.10
CA GLN A 53 -7.74 3.88 -17.22
C GLN A 53 -6.92 5.16 -17.26
N ARG A 54 -6.88 5.83 -18.41
CA ARG A 54 -6.24 7.15 -18.58
C ARG A 54 -7.31 8.22 -18.62
N ARG A 55 -7.35 9.06 -17.58
CA ARG A 55 -8.28 10.19 -17.46
C ARG A 55 -7.54 11.42 -16.96
N TYR A 56 -7.55 12.49 -17.74
CA TYR A 56 -6.90 13.74 -17.38
C TYR A 56 -7.53 14.43 -16.17
N ASP A 57 -8.84 14.27 -15.96
CA ASP A 57 -9.53 14.81 -14.80
C ASP A 57 -9.11 14.14 -13.48
N PHE A 58 -8.50 12.94 -13.52
CA PHE A 58 -7.98 12.27 -12.32
C PHE A 58 -6.67 12.91 -11.78
N TYR A 59 -6.03 13.79 -12.54
CA TYR A 59 -4.92 14.58 -12.01
C TYR A 59 -5.33 15.49 -10.84
N HIS A 60 -6.61 15.91 -10.80
CA HIS A 60 -7.15 16.71 -9.70
C HIS A 60 -7.40 15.91 -8.40
N LEU A 61 -7.23 14.59 -8.43
CA LEU A 61 -7.33 13.75 -7.22
C LEU A 61 -6.08 13.84 -6.34
N ALA A 62 -4.94 14.23 -6.93
CA ALA A 62 -3.69 14.40 -6.19
C ALA A 62 -3.77 15.60 -5.25
N LYS A 63 -3.20 15.45 -4.06
CA LYS A 63 -3.12 16.51 -3.05
C LYS A 63 -1.72 16.60 -2.44
N PRO A 64 -1.30 17.79 -2.00
CA PRO A 64 -0.14 17.90 -1.11
C PRO A 64 -0.32 17.03 0.15
N VAL A 65 0.78 16.56 0.71
CA VAL A 65 0.73 15.65 1.88
C VAL A 65 -0.02 16.27 3.05
N GLU A 66 0.10 17.59 3.23
CA GLU A 66 -0.56 18.33 4.31
C GLU A 66 -2.07 18.52 4.09
N GLU A 67 -2.55 18.36 2.86
CA GLU A 67 -3.96 18.57 2.47
C GLU A 67 -4.69 17.26 2.17
N ASN A 68 -3.97 16.13 2.15
CA ASN A 68 -4.59 14.85 1.81
C ASN A 68 -5.44 14.30 2.96
N ASP A 69 -6.71 13.97 2.68
CA ASP A 69 -7.69 13.57 3.69
C ASP A 69 -7.30 12.27 4.40
N ALA A 70 -6.71 11.30 3.67
CA ALA A 70 -6.27 10.03 4.25
C ALA A 70 -5.06 10.24 5.19
N VAL A 71 -4.12 11.11 4.81
CA VAL A 71 -2.96 11.46 5.65
C VAL A 71 -3.42 12.17 6.93
N GLN A 72 -4.33 13.15 6.81
CA GLN A 72 -4.88 13.86 7.98
C GLN A 72 -5.64 12.92 8.92
N MET A 73 -6.44 12.00 8.37
CA MET A 73 -7.07 10.92 9.15
C MET A 73 -6.02 10.06 9.84
N GLY A 74 -4.97 9.67 9.13
CA GLY A 74 -3.88 8.85 9.66
C GLY A 74 -3.15 9.52 10.82
N MET A 75 -2.80 10.80 10.71
CA MET A 75 -2.14 11.56 11.79
C MET A 75 -3.01 11.64 13.06
N ARG A 76 -4.29 11.87 12.88
CA ARG A 76 -5.25 11.88 13.99
C ARG A 76 -5.35 10.51 14.66
N LEU A 77 -5.54 9.44 13.88
CA LEU A 77 -5.69 8.07 14.39
C LEU A 77 -4.41 7.55 15.04
N ALA A 78 -3.25 7.77 14.43
CA ALA A 78 -1.96 7.37 14.98
C ALA A 78 -1.77 7.92 16.38
N LYS A 79 -2.02 9.22 16.56
CA LYS A 79 -1.94 9.90 17.85
C LYS A 79 -2.98 9.41 18.87
N GLU A 80 -4.23 9.27 18.43
CA GLU A 80 -5.33 8.85 19.30
C GLU A 80 -5.16 7.44 19.83
N LEU A 81 -4.70 6.53 18.96
CA LEU A 81 -4.61 5.09 19.21
C LEU A 81 -3.21 4.63 19.64
N ASN A 82 -2.23 5.54 19.61
CA ASN A 82 -0.81 5.24 19.87
C ASN A 82 -0.30 4.10 18.96
N VAL A 83 -0.49 4.24 17.65
CA VAL A 83 -0.07 3.26 16.65
C VAL A 83 0.75 3.92 15.53
N VAL A 84 1.70 3.20 14.96
CA VAL A 84 2.38 3.59 13.72
C VAL A 84 1.47 3.26 12.55
N LEU A 85 1.20 4.25 11.70
CA LEU A 85 0.25 4.13 10.60
C LEU A 85 0.82 4.70 9.29
N PRO A 86 1.47 3.88 8.46
CA PRO A 86 1.81 4.27 7.10
C PRO A 86 0.54 4.43 6.25
N VAL A 87 0.39 5.57 5.59
CA VAL A 87 -0.78 5.92 4.78
C VAL A 87 -0.39 6.13 3.33
N SER A 88 -0.93 5.30 2.43
CA SER A 88 -0.74 5.44 0.98
C SER A 88 -1.69 6.49 0.42
N PHE A 89 -1.18 7.36 -0.47
CA PHE A 89 -1.95 8.45 -1.05
C PHE A 89 -1.41 8.89 -2.41
N TYR A 90 -2.24 9.58 -3.18
CA TYR A 90 -1.87 10.23 -4.43
C TYR A 90 -1.33 11.63 -4.12
N GLU A 91 -0.01 11.77 -4.21
CA GLU A 91 0.71 12.99 -3.84
C GLU A 91 0.84 13.97 -5.00
N GLN A 92 0.61 15.24 -4.74
CA GLN A 92 1.06 16.37 -5.53
C GLN A 92 2.20 17.08 -4.81
N ASP A 93 3.38 17.13 -5.44
CA ASP A 93 4.52 17.92 -4.98
C ASP A 93 4.86 18.96 -6.03
N VAL A 94 4.46 20.20 -5.77
CA VAL A 94 4.51 21.33 -6.71
C VAL A 94 3.78 20.98 -8.02
N ASN A 95 4.52 20.62 -9.07
CA ASN A 95 3.97 20.27 -10.40
C ASN A 95 4.17 18.78 -10.74
N THR A 96 4.58 17.96 -9.79
CA THR A 96 4.89 16.55 -10.00
C THR A 96 3.95 15.69 -9.17
N LEU A 97 3.52 14.57 -9.75
CA LEU A 97 2.57 13.67 -9.12
C LEU A 97 3.23 12.32 -8.82
N TYR A 98 2.97 11.79 -7.62
CA TYR A 98 3.60 10.56 -7.15
C TYR A 98 2.58 9.61 -6.50
N ASN A 99 2.87 8.34 -6.57
CA ASN A 99 2.28 7.32 -5.70
C ASN A 99 3.14 7.27 -4.44
N SER A 100 2.60 7.66 -3.31
CA SER A 100 3.37 7.94 -2.11
C SER A 100 2.82 7.28 -0.87
N ILE A 101 3.65 7.16 0.15
CA ILE A 101 3.25 6.75 1.47
C ILE A 101 3.80 7.72 2.51
N ALA A 102 2.91 8.27 3.32
CA ALA A 102 3.23 9.06 4.49
C ALA A 102 3.46 8.12 5.69
N CYS A 103 4.66 8.11 6.24
CA CYS A 103 4.93 7.33 7.44
C CYS A 103 4.62 8.17 8.69
N ILE A 104 3.63 7.76 9.46
CA ILE A 104 3.13 8.48 10.63
C ILE A 104 3.48 7.68 11.88
N ASP A 105 4.16 8.31 12.84
CA ASP A 105 4.53 7.70 14.11
C ASP A 105 3.37 7.69 15.13
N ALA A 106 3.55 6.96 16.19
CA ALA A 106 2.54 6.71 17.23
C ALA A 106 2.05 7.96 17.97
N ASP A 107 2.81 9.05 17.93
CA ASP A 107 2.39 10.35 18.48
C ASP A 107 1.63 11.24 17.47
N GLY A 108 1.45 10.74 16.23
CA GLY A 108 0.85 11.45 15.10
C GLY A 108 1.82 12.28 14.29
N THR A 109 3.12 12.21 14.57
CA THR A 109 4.14 12.93 13.81
C THR A 109 4.34 12.30 12.43
N LEU A 110 4.34 13.11 11.38
CA LEU A 110 4.76 12.70 10.05
C LEU A 110 6.29 12.58 10.01
N LEU A 111 6.82 11.35 9.96
CA LEU A 111 8.27 11.08 9.88
C LEU A 111 8.84 11.38 8.50
N GLY A 112 8.01 11.38 7.49
CA GLY A 112 8.37 11.69 6.11
C GLY A 112 7.55 10.91 5.09
N VAL A 113 7.88 11.11 3.83
CA VAL A 113 7.20 10.49 2.68
C VAL A 113 8.19 9.62 1.92
N TYR A 114 7.76 8.41 1.54
CA TYR A 114 8.40 7.58 0.52
C TYR A 114 7.57 7.63 -0.76
N ARG A 115 8.20 7.87 -1.89
CA ARG A 115 7.60 7.88 -3.21
C ARG A 115 7.97 6.60 -3.96
N LYS A 116 6.97 5.89 -4.47
CA LYS A 116 7.12 4.62 -5.20
C LYS A 116 8.19 4.74 -6.28
N THR A 117 9.22 3.91 -6.18
CA THR A 117 10.37 3.96 -7.08
C THR A 117 10.05 3.29 -8.41
N HIS A 118 9.41 2.12 -8.39
CA HIS A 118 9.12 1.35 -9.58
C HIS A 118 7.66 1.50 -9.96
N ILE A 119 7.41 2.18 -11.08
CA ILE A 119 6.06 2.48 -11.56
C ILE A 119 5.71 1.52 -12.70
N PRO A 120 4.68 0.68 -12.56
CA PRO A 120 4.22 -0.20 -13.64
C PRO A 120 3.60 0.58 -14.80
N ASP A 121 3.66 0.02 -15.99
CA ASP A 121 3.01 0.54 -17.17
C ASP A 121 2.55 -0.63 -18.06
N ASP A 122 1.39 -1.15 -17.74
CA ASP A 122 0.76 -2.23 -18.46
C ASP A 122 -0.71 -1.90 -18.70
N HIS A 123 -1.41 -2.70 -19.49
CA HIS A 123 -2.78 -2.46 -19.95
C HIS A 123 -3.78 -2.21 -18.81
N TYR A 124 -3.63 -2.89 -17.67
CA TYR A 124 -4.48 -2.73 -16.48
C TYR A 124 -3.84 -1.92 -15.37
N TYR A 125 -2.56 -1.61 -15.46
CA TYR A 125 -1.77 -0.89 -14.48
C TYR A 125 -1.06 0.28 -15.14
N GLN A 126 -1.85 1.28 -15.60
CA GLN A 126 -1.36 2.43 -16.39
C GLN A 126 -0.83 3.54 -15.45
N GLU A 127 -0.03 3.15 -14.47
CA GLU A 127 0.43 4.07 -13.42
C GLU A 127 1.36 5.16 -13.96
N LYS A 128 2.15 4.91 -14.99
CA LYS A 128 3.03 5.92 -15.60
C LYS A 128 2.28 7.09 -16.24
N PHE A 129 0.98 6.92 -16.51
CA PHE A 129 0.15 8.04 -16.94
C PHE A 129 -0.05 9.08 -15.82
N TYR A 130 -0.04 8.66 -14.56
CA TYR A 130 -0.30 9.50 -13.40
C TYR A 130 0.93 9.83 -12.60
N PHE A 131 1.86 8.88 -12.42
CA PHE A 131 2.93 8.97 -11.46
C PHE A 131 4.31 9.07 -12.10
N THR A 132 5.09 9.99 -11.58
CA THR A 132 6.53 10.04 -11.82
C THR A 132 7.23 9.03 -10.90
N PRO A 133 8.29 8.35 -11.37
CA PRO A 133 9.13 7.54 -10.49
C PRO A 133 9.63 8.33 -9.28
N GLY A 134 9.59 7.72 -8.11
CA GLY A 134 9.96 8.35 -6.86
C GLY A 134 11.41 8.85 -6.85
N ASN A 135 11.60 10.02 -6.24
CA ASN A 135 12.88 10.70 -6.11
C ASN A 135 13.43 10.73 -4.67
N THR A 136 12.78 10.01 -3.74
CA THR A 136 13.17 9.97 -2.33
C THR A 136 14.28 8.97 -2.03
N GLY A 137 14.58 8.07 -2.96
CA GLY A 137 15.33 6.84 -2.68
C GLY A 137 14.54 5.89 -1.75
N PHE A 138 15.07 4.71 -1.51
CA PHE A 138 14.52 3.81 -0.50
C PHE A 138 14.69 4.41 0.88
N LYS A 139 13.70 4.18 1.77
CA LYS A 139 13.69 4.74 3.12
C LYS A 139 13.45 3.70 4.18
N VAL A 140 14.07 3.92 5.33
CA VAL A 140 13.77 3.24 6.59
C VAL A 140 13.38 4.32 7.59
N PHE A 141 12.21 4.15 8.20
CA PHE A 141 11.68 5.07 9.18
C PHE A 141 11.92 4.52 10.59
N ASP A 142 12.53 5.34 11.45
CA ASP A 142 12.73 5.01 12.85
C ASP A 142 11.48 5.43 13.63
N THR A 143 10.66 4.45 13.98
CA THR A 143 9.36 4.66 14.62
C THR A 143 9.41 4.27 16.09
N HIS A 144 8.40 4.67 16.84
CA HIS A 144 8.24 4.29 18.25
C HIS A 144 8.30 2.77 18.45
N PHE A 145 7.85 1.97 17.49
CA PHE A 145 7.78 0.50 17.61
C PHE A 145 8.85 -0.24 16.83
N GLY A 146 9.75 0.44 16.14
CA GLY A 146 10.87 -0.16 15.43
C GLY A 146 11.17 0.50 14.10
N LYS A 147 12.23 0.03 13.46
CA LYS A 147 12.66 0.54 12.16
C LYS A 147 11.93 -0.19 11.04
N ILE A 148 11.14 0.53 10.28
CA ILE A 148 10.33 -0.03 9.19
C ILE A 148 10.84 0.42 7.83
N GLY A 149 11.08 -0.54 6.93
CA GLY A 149 11.26 -0.27 5.50
C GLY A 149 9.93 -0.39 4.78
N ILE A 150 9.65 0.50 3.82
CA ILE A 150 8.38 0.49 3.10
C ILE A 150 8.66 0.54 1.61
N GLY A 151 8.17 -0.48 0.87
CA GLY A 151 8.06 -0.47 -0.58
C GLY A 151 6.58 -0.47 -0.98
N ILE A 152 6.23 0.14 -2.11
CA ILE A 152 4.85 0.23 -2.57
C ILE A 152 4.64 -0.73 -3.74
N CYS A 153 3.74 -1.69 -3.61
CA CYS A 153 3.24 -2.59 -4.65
C CYS A 153 4.35 -3.10 -5.60
N TRP A 154 4.52 -2.49 -6.79
CA TRP A 154 5.49 -2.92 -7.81
C TRP A 154 6.94 -2.98 -7.31
N ASP A 155 7.31 -2.23 -6.27
CA ASP A 155 8.62 -2.33 -5.60
C ASP A 155 8.87 -3.75 -5.07
N GLN A 156 7.81 -4.51 -4.81
CA GLN A 156 7.86 -5.90 -4.33
C GLN A 156 8.56 -6.88 -5.29
N TRP A 157 8.67 -6.54 -6.57
CA TRP A 157 9.32 -7.40 -7.56
C TRP A 157 10.84 -7.21 -7.61
N PHE A 158 11.36 -6.20 -6.93
CA PHE A 158 12.77 -5.80 -6.96
C PHE A 158 13.48 -6.18 -5.66
N PRO A 159 14.26 -7.30 -5.66
CA PRO A 159 14.98 -7.73 -4.46
C PRO A 159 16.00 -6.69 -4.00
N GLU A 160 16.49 -5.82 -4.90
CA GLU A 160 17.37 -4.70 -4.60
C GLU A 160 16.73 -3.73 -3.60
N ALA A 161 15.42 -3.45 -3.74
CA ALA A 161 14.69 -2.58 -2.82
C ALA A 161 14.68 -3.16 -1.40
N ALA A 162 14.30 -4.43 -1.27
CA ALA A 162 14.30 -5.12 0.01
C ALA A 162 15.70 -5.17 0.64
N ARG A 163 16.73 -5.50 -0.15
CA ARG A 163 18.11 -5.56 0.32
C ARG A 163 18.64 -4.20 0.74
N CYS A 164 18.37 -3.13 0.00
CA CYS A 164 18.77 -1.78 0.38
C CYS A 164 18.17 -1.39 1.73
N MET A 165 16.87 -1.60 1.93
CA MET A 165 16.21 -1.28 3.19
C MET A 165 16.75 -2.13 4.36
N ALA A 166 17.05 -3.41 4.13
CA ALA A 166 17.70 -4.26 5.12
C ALA A 166 19.07 -3.71 5.54
N LEU A 167 19.91 -3.33 4.57
CA LEU A 167 21.22 -2.74 4.83
C LEU A 167 21.15 -1.37 5.52
N MET A 168 20.06 -0.63 5.33
CA MET A 168 19.76 0.61 6.03
C MET A 168 19.27 0.38 7.47
N GLY A 169 19.10 -0.88 7.87
CA GLY A 169 18.74 -1.26 9.24
C GLY A 169 17.24 -1.41 9.51
N ALA A 170 16.44 -1.65 8.48
CA ALA A 170 15.04 -2.03 8.68
C ALA A 170 14.95 -3.32 9.52
N GLU A 171 14.01 -3.37 10.44
CA GLU A 171 13.67 -4.54 11.25
C GLU A 171 12.49 -5.33 10.65
N ILE A 172 11.73 -4.68 9.76
CA ILE A 172 10.56 -5.24 9.07
C ILE A 172 10.34 -4.52 7.75
N LEU A 173 9.80 -5.23 6.76
CA LEU A 173 9.37 -4.65 5.48
C LEU A 173 7.84 -4.64 5.37
N LEU A 174 7.29 -3.50 4.98
CA LEU A 174 5.88 -3.30 4.72
C LEU A 174 5.64 -3.03 3.23
N TYR A 175 4.64 -3.70 2.66
CA TYR A 175 4.23 -3.53 1.27
C TYR A 175 2.73 -3.29 1.17
N PRO A 176 2.26 -2.03 1.21
CA PRO A 176 0.91 -1.69 0.77
C PRO A 176 0.81 -1.97 -0.73
N THR A 177 -0.26 -2.63 -1.14
CA THR A 177 -0.37 -3.22 -2.48
C THR A 177 -1.78 -3.06 -3.05
N ALA A 178 -1.86 -2.96 -4.38
CA ALA A 178 -3.07 -3.09 -5.17
C ALA A 178 -2.75 -4.04 -6.34
N ILE A 179 -2.83 -5.34 -6.08
CA ILE A 179 -2.52 -6.38 -7.07
C ILE A 179 -3.67 -7.38 -7.18
N GLY A 180 -3.97 -7.77 -8.40
CA GLY A 180 -5.06 -8.69 -8.72
C GLY A 180 -4.75 -9.54 -9.94
N SER A 181 -5.79 -10.20 -10.42
CA SER A 181 -5.78 -10.92 -11.69
C SER A 181 -6.59 -10.15 -12.72
N GLU A 182 -6.06 -10.10 -13.91
CA GLU A 182 -6.76 -9.59 -15.08
C GLU A 182 -7.62 -10.72 -15.65
N PRO A 183 -8.97 -10.58 -15.70
CA PRO A 183 -9.85 -11.68 -16.17
C PRO A 183 -9.56 -12.15 -17.60
N ILE A 184 -8.90 -11.31 -18.39
CA ILE A 184 -8.49 -11.67 -19.77
C ILE A 184 -7.28 -12.62 -19.78
N LEU A 185 -6.48 -12.65 -18.72
CA LEU A 185 -5.34 -13.55 -18.59
C LEU A 185 -5.75 -14.76 -17.76
N GLU A 186 -5.69 -15.93 -18.32
CA GLU A 186 -5.94 -17.20 -17.62
C GLU A 186 -4.76 -17.56 -16.69
N CYS A 187 -4.35 -16.60 -15.82
CA CYS A 187 -3.20 -16.75 -14.95
C CYS A 187 -3.52 -16.25 -13.53
N ASP A 188 -3.23 -17.07 -12.55
CA ASP A 188 -3.27 -16.69 -11.13
C ASP A 188 -1.87 -16.29 -10.65
N SER A 189 -1.61 -14.99 -10.58
CA SER A 189 -0.30 -14.46 -10.16
C SER A 189 -0.09 -14.48 -8.62
N MET A 190 -1.12 -14.74 -7.81
CA MET A 190 -1.01 -14.68 -6.35
C MET A 190 0.08 -15.59 -5.77
N PRO A 191 0.20 -16.86 -6.19
CA PRO A 191 1.25 -17.73 -5.65
C PRO A 191 2.67 -17.26 -6.02
N HIS A 192 2.84 -16.64 -7.20
CA HIS A 192 4.11 -16.04 -7.62
C HIS A 192 4.44 -14.82 -6.76
N TRP A 193 3.50 -13.89 -6.63
CA TRP A 193 3.62 -12.71 -5.79
C TRP A 193 4.06 -13.06 -4.36
N ARG A 194 3.37 -14.00 -3.72
CA ARG A 194 3.69 -14.43 -2.35
C ARG A 194 5.09 -15.03 -2.25
N ARG A 195 5.47 -15.93 -3.18
CA ARG A 195 6.81 -16.54 -3.17
C ARG A 195 7.93 -15.51 -3.32
N CYS A 196 7.75 -14.50 -4.17
CA CYS A 196 8.72 -13.43 -4.31
C CYS A 196 8.97 -12.73 -2.98
N MET A 197 7.92 -12.36 -2.27
CA MET A 197 8.02 -11.64 -1.01
C MET A 197 8.49 -12.52 0.16
N GLN A 198 8.13 -13.81 0.18
CA GLN A 198 8.74 -14.79 1.10
C GLN A 198 10.25 -14.89 0.87
N GLY A 199 10.69 -14.81 -0.39
CA GLY A 199 12.11 -14.77 -0.74
C GLY A 199 12.81 -13.53 -0.18
N HIS A 200 12.16 -12.36 -0.16
CA HIS A 200 12.73 -11.15 0.46
C HIS A 200 12.89 -11.31 1.97
N ALA A 201 11.91 -11.91 2.64
CA ALA A 201 12.00 -12.19 4.07
C ALA A 201 13.17 -13.13 4.38
N ALA A 202 13.20 -14.28 3.72
CA ALA A 202 14.24 -15.29 3.92
C ALA A 202 15.66 -14.79 3.58
N ALA A 203 15.80 -14.06 2.46
CA ALA A 203 17.09 -13.56 2.01
C ALA A 203 17.68 -12.44 2.89
N ASN A 204 16.83 -11.73 3.64
CA ASN A 204 17.23 -10.63 4.51
C ASN A 204 17.09 -10.94 6.01
N LEU A 205 16.60 -12.13 6.37
CA LEU A 205 16.28 -12.54 7.75
C LEU A 205 15.41 -11.49 8.45
N MET A 206 14.33 -11.08 7.80
CA MET A 206 13.48 -9.98 8.23
C MET A 206 12.01 -10.23 7.85
N PRO A 207 11.05 -10.08 8.77
CA PRO A 207 9.65 -10.25 8.47
C PRO A 207 9.16 -9.32 7.33
N VAL A 208 8.22 -9.84 6.53
CA VAL A 208 7.55 -9.09 5.46
C VAL A 208 6.04 -9.11 5.69
N ILE A 209 5.41 -7.95 5.58
CA ILE A 209 3.96 -7.78 5.68
C ILE A 209 3.44 -7.14 4.41
N ALA A 210 2.41 -7.73 3.82
CA ALA A 210 1.72 -7.20 2.65
C ALA A 210 0.23 -6.99 2.95
N ALA A 211 -0.28 -5.80 2.65
CA ALA A 211 -1.69 -5.47 2.71
C ALA A 211 -2.21 -5.22 1.31
N ASN A 212 -3.22 -5.96 0.88
CA ASN A 212 -3.79 -5.89 -0.46
C ASN A 212 -5.28 -5.54 -0.42
N ARG A 213 -5.78 -5.08 -1.56
CA ARG A 213 -7.21 -4.88 -1.81
C ARG A 213 -7.91 -6.20 -2.09
N ILE A 214 -9.25 -6.19 -1.99
CA ILE A 214 -10.14 -7.24 -2.49
C ILE A 214 -11.20 -6.67 -3.42
N GLY A 215 -11.87 -7.55 -4.12
CA GLY A 215 -13.05 -7.26 -4.92
C GLY A 215 -12.74 -7.00 -6.39
N ARG A 216 -13.81 -6.90 -7.16
CA ARG A 216 -13.75 -6.63 -8.59
C ARG A 216 -14.00 -5.16 -8.84
N GLU A 217 -13.11 -4.53 -9.55
CA GLU A 217 -13.24 -3.14 -10.03
C GLU A 217 -13.26 -3.13 -11.56
N GLU A 218 -14.27 -2.47 -12.12
CA GLU A 218 -14.51 -2.41 -13.58
C GLU A 218 -14.50 -0.98 -14.07
N VAL A 219 -13.87 -0.79 -15.22
CA VAL A 219 -13.89 0.46 -15.96
C VAL A 219 -14.78 0.29 -17.19
N THR A 220 -15.83 1.09 -17.27
CA THR A 220 -16.72 1.14 -18.44
C THR A 220 -16.26 2.19 -19.44
N PRO A 221 -16.38 1.93 -20.75
CA PRO A 221 -16.04 2.90 -21.78
C PRO A 221 -16.83 4.21 -21.63
N SER A 222 -16.11 5.33 -21.69
CA SER A 222 -16.72 6.67 -21.71
C SER A 222 -15.89 7.61 -22.59
N PRO A 223 -16.43 8.78 -22.99
CA PRO A 223 -15.67 9.79 -23.69
C PRO A 223 -14.43 10.28 -22.92
N GLU A 224 -14.57 10.41 -21.60
CA GLU A 224 -13.53 10.94 -20.71
C GLU A 224 -12.32 10.01 -20.61
N ASN A 225 -12.54 8.68 -20.74
CA ASN A 225 -11.45 7.70 -20.72
C ASN A 225 -11.04 7.22 -22.13
N GLY A 226 -11.54 7.87 -23.19
CA GLY A 226 -11.23 7.50 -24.58
C GLY A 226 -11.78 6.13 -25.00
N GLY A 227 -12.86 5.67 -24.38
CA GLY A 227 -13.50 4.40 -24.67
C GLY A 227 -12.77 3.17 -24.08
N GLN A 228 -11.91 3.36 -23.09
CA GLN A 228 -11.18 2.26 -22.44
C GLN A 228 -12.13 1.42 -21.58
N SER A 229 -11.89 0.11 -21.58
CA SER A 229 -12.54 -0.83 -20.67
C SER A 229 -11.50 -1.73 -20.03
N SER A 230 -11.68 -2.04 -18.76
CA SER A 230 -10.84 -3.01 -18.04
C SER A 230 -11.62 -3.63 -16.88
N ALA A 231 -11.09 -4.71 -16.36
CA ALA A 231 -11.55 -5.29 -15.11
C ALA A 231 -10.36 -5.89 -14.36
N LEU A 232 -10.21 -5.57 -13.09
CA LEU A 232 -9.28 -6.20 -12.18
C LEU A 232 -10.04 -6.91 -11.07
N VAL A 233 -9.62 -8.11 -10.72
CA VAL A 233 -10.08 -8.82 -9.53
C VAL A 233 -8.93 -8.83 -8.54
N PHE A 234 -8.96 -7.89 -7.60
CA PHE A 234 -8.00 -7.85 -6.50
C PHE A 234 -8.20 -9.09 -5.62
N TYR A 235 -7.18 -9.91 -5.51
CA TYR A 235 -7.30 -11.23 -4.91
C TYR A 235 -6.99 -11.26 -3.41
N GLY A 236 -6.99 -10.11 -2.73
CA GLY A 236 -6.71 -10.05 -1.31
C GLY A 236 -5.46 -10.82 -0.92
N SER A 237 -5.62 -11.87 -0.16
CA SER A 237 -4.52 -12.74 0.27
C SER A 237 -3.38 -11.99 0.98
N SER A 238 -3.72 -10.89 1.66
CA SER A 238 -2.79 -10.17 2.52
C SER A 238 -2.12 -11.13 3.48
N PHE A 239 -0.84 -10.95 3.77
CA PHE A 239 -0.10 -11.94 4.55
C PHE A 239 1.03 -11.32 5.36
N MET A 240 1.52 -12.12 6.32
CA MET A 240 2.69 -11.85 7.13
C MET A 240 3.61 -13.05 7.13
N THR A 241 4.91 -12.80 7.03
CA THR A 241 5.95 -13.83 7.21
C THR A 241 6.73 -13.57 8.50
N ASP A 242 7.42 -14.60 8.98
CA ASP A 242 8.55 -14.39 9.87
C ASP A 242 9.85 -14.07 9.09
N GLU A 243 10.94 -13.96 9.80
CA GLU A 243 12.26 -13.66 9.26
C GLU A 243 12.84 -14.76 8.35
N THR A 244 12.27 -15.97 8.38
CA THR A 244 12.69 -17.08 7.51
C THR A 244 11.84 -17.16 6.22
N GLY A 245 10.81 -16.31 6.12
CA GLY A 245 9.86 -16.33 5.01
C GLY A 245 8.71 -17.32 5.20
N GLU A 246 8.59 -17.97 6.38
CA GLU A 246 7.43 -18.79 6.69
C GLU A 246 6.19 -17.94 6.91
N LEU A 247 5.05 -18.34 6.33
CA LEU A 247 3.78 -17.64 6.53
C LEU A 247 3.29 -17.81 7.97
N LYS A 248 3.07 -16.70 8.66
CA LYS A 248 2.49 -16.67 10.01
C LYS A 248 1.01 -16.33 10.02
N ALA A 249 0.58 -15.53 9.05
CA ALA A 249 -0.83 -15.22 8.84
C ALA A 249 -1.10 -14.97 7.35
N CYS A 250 -2.29 -15.31 6.91
CA CYS A 250 -2.75 -15.06 5.57
C CYS A 250 -4.26 -14.85 5.57
N ALA A 251 -4.71 -13.75 4.99
CA ALA A 251 -6.12 -13.48 4.77
C ALA A 251 -6.67 -14.32 3.60
N SER A 252 -7.99 -14.46 3.54
CA SER A 252 -8.67 -15.05 2.40
C SER A 252 -8.59 -14.14 1.17
N ARG A 253 -9.12 -14.60 0.04
CA ARG A 253 -9.13 -13.83 -1.20
C ARG A 253 -10.24 -12.79 -1.28
N ASP A 254 -11.27 -12.90 -0.47
CA ASP A 254 -12.58 -12.26 -0.66
C ASP A 254 -13.21 -11.68 0.61
N GLN A 255 -12.54 -11.80 1.76
CA GLN A 255 -13.03 -11.29 3.04
C GLN A 255 -12.22 -10.07 3.50
N GLU A 256 -12.92 -9.06 4.03
CA GLU A 256 -12.33 -7.90 4.70
C GLU A 256 -11.85 -8.23 6.12
#